data_039457b05e6ade42f500216a9ef75d48
#
_entry.id   039457b05e6ade42f500216a9ef75d48
#
_cell.length_a   1.000
_cell.length_b   1.000
_cell.length_c   1.000
_cell.angle_alpha   90.00
_cell.angle_beta   90.00
_cell.angle_gamma   90.00
#
_symmetry.space_group_name_H-M   'P 1'
#
loop_
_entity.id
_entity.type
_entity.pdbx_description
1 polymer ?
#
loop_
_entity_poly.entity_id
_entity_poly.type
_entity_poly.pdbx_seq_one_letter_code
_entity_poly.pdbx_strand_id
1 'polypeptide(L)'
;MEPNELAIFRRRKIGFIFQNYNLIPSLSVYDNIVLPVELDGRTVDQLYLNEITDTLGLSDKLNRKPNKLSGGQQQRVAIARALAAKPAIILADEPTGNLDSHTSQEVVGLLKVTGRQFHQTIVMITHNDEIAQTADRAIRIEDGRIAESRW
;
A
#
# COMPACT_ATOMS: atom_id res chain seq x y z
N MET A 1 -20.62 -4.49 16.63
CA MET A 1 -19.25 -5.08 16.65
C MET A 1 -18.51 -4.50 17.85
N GLU A 2 -18.02 -5.36 18.70
CA GLU A 2 -17.26 -4.94 19.88
C GLU A 2 -15.91 -4.31 19.47
N PRO A 3 -15.33 -3.39 20.30
CA PRO A 3 -14.08 -2.71 19.94
C PRO A 3 -12.94 -3.64 19.57
N ASN A 4 -12.81 -4.77 20.25
CA ASN A 4 -11.79 -5.79 19.95
C ASN A 4 -12.03 -6.50 18.61
N GLU A 5 -13.28 -6.80 18.31
CA GLU A 5 -13.67 -7.40 17.02
C GLU A 5 -13.41 -6.44 15.87
N LEU A 6 -13.65 -5.15 16.08
CA LEU A 6 -13.39 -4.12 15.08
C LEU A 6 -11.89 -3.97 14.79
N ALA A 7 -11.04 -4.04 15.82
CA ALA A 7 -9.60 -4.00 15.66
C ALA A 7 -9.07 -5.21 14.87
N ILE A 8 -9.58 -6.41 15.17
CA ILE A 8 -9.24 -7.64 14.45
C ILE A 8 -9.70 -7.55 12.99
N PHE A 9 -10.92 -7.06 12.75
CA PHE A 9 -11.46 -6.86 11.41
C PHE A 9 -10.57 -5.93 10.58
N ARG A 10 -10.20 -4.77 11.11
CA ARG A 10 -9.32 -3.81 10.43
C ARG A 10 -7.98 -4.44 10.07
N ARG A 11 -7.35 -5.12 11.01
CA ARG A 11 -6.05 -5.77 10.82
C ARG A 11 -6.07 -6.82 9.72
N ARG A 12 -7.15 -7.57 9.60
CA ARG A 12 -7.27 -8.70 8.65
C ARG A 12 -7.82 -8.31 7.29
N LYS A 13 -8.71 -7.31 7.26
CA LYS A 13 -9.49 -6.97 6.06
C LYS A 13 -9.04 -5.72 5.35
N ILE A 14 -8.34 -4.82 6.03
CA ILE A 14 -7.96 -3.53 5.48
C ILE A 14 -6.45 -3.36 5.53
N GLY A 15 -5.84 -3.17 4.36
CA GLY A 15 -4.46 -2.71 4.24
C GLY A 15 -4.43 -1.20 4.13
N PHE A 16 -3.37 -0.57 4.66
CA PHE A 16 -3.18 0.88 4.58
C PHE A 16 -1.84 1.23 3.95
N ILE A 17 -1.88 2.23 3.06
CA ILE A 17 -0.71 2.88 2.49
C ILE A 17 -0.84 4.38 2.79
N PHE A 18 0.16 4.94 3.50
CA PHE A 18 0.13 6.32 3.96
C PHE A 18 1.12 7.19 3.19
N GLN A 19 0.88 8.50 3.16
CA GLN A 19 1.75 9.50 2.56
C GLN A 19 3.17 9.47 3.15
N ASN A 20 3.30 9.26 4.45
CA ASN A 20 4.57 9.21 5.19
C ASN A 20 5.15 7.79 5.32
N TYR A 21 4.63 6.84 4.56
CA TYR A 21 5.05 5.42 4.54
C TYR A 21 4.80 4.67 5.86
N ASN A 22 4.98 5.27 7.01
CA ASN A 22 4.83 4.72 8.36
C ASN A 22 5.61 3.41 8.56
N LEU A 23 6.82 3.35 8.04
CA LEU A 23 7.73 2.25 8.30
C LEU A 23 8.37 2.40 9.67
N ILE A 24 8.65 1.28 10.31
CA ILE A 24 9.36 1.24 11.60
C ILE A 24 10.87 1.33 11.33
N PRO A 25 11.55 2.42 11.73
CA PRO A 25 12.93 2.67 11.34
C PRO A 25 13.94 1.65 11.87
N SER A 26 13.65 1.03 13.01
CA SER A 26 14.50 0.03 13.64
C SER A 26 14.41 -1.36 13.02
N LEU A 27 13.37 -1.61 12.22
CA LEU A 27 13.14 -2.89 11.55
C LEU A 27 13.72 -2.89 10.14
N SER A 28 14.12 -4.07 9.66
CA SER A 28 14.50 -4.26 8.26
C SER A 28 13.29 -4.05 7.33
N VAL A 29 13.55 -3.96 6.02
CA VAL A 29 12.49 -3.97 5.00
C VAL A 29 11.64 -5.22 5.13
N TYR A 30 12.26 -6.39 5.25
CA TYR A 30 11.54 -7.65 5.43
C TYR A 30 10.63 -7.62 6.66
N ASP A 31 11.16 -7.23 7.81
CA ASP A 31 10.40 -7.19 9.06
C ASP A 31 9.24 -6.20 9.01
N ASN A 32 9.42 -5.05 8.34
CA ASN A 32 8.33 -4.11 8.08
C ASN A 32 7.20 -4.73 7.24
N ILE A 33 7.55 -5.48 6.19
CA ILE A 33 6.58 -6.10 5.29
C ILE A 33 5.75 -7.17 6.00
N VAL A 34 6.39 -8.04 6.78
CA VAL A 34 5.72 -9.18 7.42
C VAL A 34 5.05 -8.84 8.75
N LEU A 35 5.34 -7.68 9.32
CA LEU A 35 4.86 -7.28 10.65
C LEU A 35 3.35 -7.46 10.85
N PRO A 36 2.45 -7.01 9.94
CA PRO A 36 1.01 -7.19 10.13
C PRO A 36 0.60 -8.66 10.16
N VAL A 37 1.27 -9.51 9.39
CA VAL A 37 1.01 -10.95 9.35
C VAL A 37 1.42 -11.61 10.67
N GLU A 38 2.60 -11.27 11.18
CA GLU A 38 3.13 -11.79 12.44
C GLU A 38 2.32 -11.31 13.64
N LEU A 39 1.93 -10.03 13.69
CA LEU A 39 1.08 -9.47 14.74
C LEU A 39 -0.31 -10.12 14.80
N ASP A 40 -0.78 -10.65 13.68
CA ASP A 40 -2.04 -11.40 13.62
C ASP A 40 -1.87 -12.90 13.95
N GLY A 41 -0.66 -13.33 14.32
CA GLY A 41 -0.34 -14.72 14.63
C GLY A 41 -0.38 -15.66 13.43
N ARG A 42 -0.39 -15.12 12.21
CA ARG A 42 -0.39 -15.89 10.97
C ARG A 42 1.03 -16.24 10.52
N THR A 43 1.14 -17.31 9.77
CA THR A 43 2.40 -17.70 9.12
C THR A 43 2.56 -16.94 7.82
N VAL A 44 3.78 -16.44 7.56
CA VAL A 44 4.13 -15.77 6.31
C VAL A 44 4.13 -16.78 5.16
N ASP A 45 3.37 -16.49 4.10
CA ASP A 45 3.45 -17.23 2.85
C ASP A 45 4.66 -16.74 2.05
N GLN A 46 5.75 -17.49 2.13
CA GLN A 46 7.03 -17.09 1.57
C GLN A 46 7.02 -17.00 0.04
N LEU A 47 6.30 -17.87 -0.65
CA LEU A 47 6.18 -17.81 -2.11
C LEU A 47 5.43 -16.55 -2.56
N TYR A 48 4.33 -16.25 -1.89
CA TYR A 48 3.56 -15.05 -2.15
C TYR A 48 4.36 -13.77 -1.84
N LEU A 49 5.10 -13.77 -0.73
CA LEU A 49 5.97 -12.65 -0.38
C LEU A 49 7.08 -12.43 -1.42
N ASN A 50 7.68 -13.49 -1.93
CA ASN A 50 8.70 -13.42 -2.98
C ASN A 50 8.13 -12.78 -4.26
N GLU A 51 6.92 -13.18 -4.68
CA GLU A 51 6.25 -12.56 -5.84
C GLU A 51 6.01 -11.06 -5.62
N ILE A 52 5.55 -10.66 -4.44
CA ILE A 52 5.34 -9.24 -4.10
C ILE A 52 6.65 -8.47 -4.19
N THR A 53 7.70 -8.96 -3.54
CA THR A 53 8.98 -8.26 -3.46
C THR A 53 9.69 -8.20 -4.82
N ASP A 54 9.57 -9.23 -5.63
CA ASP A 54 10.08 -9.24 -7.01
C ASP A 54 9.35 -8.21 -7.88
N THR A 55 8.02 -8.20 -7.83
CA THR A 55 7.21 -7.24 -8.59
C THR A 55 7.51 -5.80 -8.22
N LEU A 56 7.78 -5.52 -6.94
CA LEU A 56 8.09 -4.19 -6.42
C LEU A 56 9.57 -3.82 -6.48
N GLY A 57 10.43 -4.70 -6.97
CA GLY A 57 11.86 -4.45 -7.07
C GLY A 57 12.57 -4.34 -5.72
N LEU A 58 12.14 -5.12 -4.73
CA LEU A 58 12.64 -5.07 -3.36
C LEU A 58 13.49 -6.28 -2.96
N SER A 59 13.60 -7.30 -3.81
CA SER A 59 14.21 -8.59 -3.46
C SER A 59 15.65 -8.49 -3.00
N ASP A 60 16.41 -7.51 -3.50
CA ASP A 60 17.79 -7.24 -3.11
C ASP A 60 17.94 -6.25 -1.93
N LYS A 61 16.83 -5.78 -1.37
CA LYS A 61 16.78 -4.74 -0.33
C LYS A 61 16.19 -5.20 1.02
N LEU A 62 15.83 -6.47 1.13
CA LEU A 62 15.08 -7.01 2.28
C LEU A 62 15.80 -6.85 3.62
N ASN A 63 17.12 -6.87 3.63
CA ASN A 63 17.94 -6.73 4.85
C ASN A 63 18.31 -5.29 5.18
N ARG A 64 17.92 -4.32 4.34
CA ARG A 64 18.18 -2.90 4.59
C ARG A 64 17.17 -2.32 5.58
N LYS A 65 17.53 -1.21 6.22
CA LYS A 65 16.62 -0.41 7.03
C LYS A 65 16.02 0.72 6.18
N PRO A 66 14.84 1.25 6.57
CA PRO A 66 14.16 2.30 5.80
C PRO A 66 15.01 3.54 5.50
N ASN A 67 15.91 3.95 6.41
CA ASN A 67 16.78 5.11 6.22
C ASN A 67 17.81 4.93 5.09
N LYS A 68 17.99 3.74 4.57
CA LYS A 68 18.87 3.43 3.42
C LYS A 68 18.11 3.41 2.08
N LEU A 69 16.83 3.74 2.09
CA LEU A 69 15.96 3.74 0.93
C LEU A 69 15.54 5.16 0.53
N SER A 70 15.34 5.37 -0.77
CA SER A 70 14.66 6.57 -1.27
C SER A 70 13.19 6.61 -0.84
N GLY A 71 12.54 7.76 -0.94
CA GLY A 71 11.10 7.88 -0.65
C GLY A 71 10.24 6.93 -1.47
N GLY A 72 10.52 6.82 -2.77
CA GLY A 72 9.81 5.87 -3.65
C GLY A 72 10.01 4.41 -3.25
N GLN A 73 11.23 4.04 -2.86
CA GLN A 73 11.52 2.70 -2.35
C GLN A 73 10.82 2.42 -1.03
N GLN A 74 10.80 3.40 -0.12
CA GLN A 74 10.05 3.28 1.14
C GLN A 74 8.54 3.08 0.88
N GLN A 75 7.97 3.80 -0.09
CA GLN A 75 6.58 3.62 -0.47
C GLN A 75 6.32 2.23 -1.08
N ARG A 76 7.26 1.69 -1.85
CA ARG A 76 7.16 0.31 -2.34
C ARG A 76 7.16 -0.71 -1.20
N VAL A 77 7.93 -0.48 -0.14
CA VAL A 77 7.88 -1.30 1.09
C VAL A 77 6.51 -1.21 1.77
N ALA A 78 5.92 -0.03 1.86
CA ALA A 78 4.58 0.17 2.40
C ALA A 78 3.50 -0.56 1.57
N ILE A 79 3.63 -0.56 0.25
CA ILE A 79 2.76 -1.33 -0.66
C ILE A 79 2.93 -2.83 -0.40
N ALA A 80 4.16 -3.32 -0.32
CA ALA A 80 4.44 -4.73 -0.02
C ALA A 80 3.83 -5.17 1.30
N ARG A 81 3.94 -4.34 2.33
CA ARG A 81 3.35 -4.60 3.66
C ARG A 81 1.83 -4.71 3.59
N ALA A 82 1.17 -3.83 2.86
CA ALA A 82 -0.28 -3.88 2.67
C ALA A 82 -0.71 -5.16 1.93
N LEU A 83 -0.01 -5.52 0.87
CA LEU A 83 -0.29 -6.73 0.07
C LEU A 83 -0.03 -8.03 0.85
N ALA A 84 1.05 -8.09 1.64
CA ALA A 84 1.45 -9.27 2.38
C ALA A 84 0.39 -9.74 3.38
N ALA A 85 -0.39 -8.83 3.93
CA ALA A 85 -1.49 -9.13 4.84
C ALA A 85 -2.70 -9.79 4.14
N LYS A 86 -2.73 -9.85 2.82
CA LYS A 86 -3.86 -10.37 2.00
C LYS A 86 -5.21 -9.76 2.43
N PRO A 87 -5.33 -8.42 2.48
CA PRO A 87 -6.56 -7.76 2.92
C PRO A 87 -7.67 -7.89 1.87
N ALA A 88 -8.91 -7.62 2.26
CA ALA A 88 -10.01 -7.52 1.32
C ALA A 88 -9.93 -6.24 0.47
N ILE A 89 -9.41 -5.15 1.07
CA ILE A 89 -9.27 -3.84 0.42
C ILE A 89 -7.99 -3.14 0.92
N ILE A 90 -7.37 -2.36 0.05
CA ILE A 90 -6.26 -1.47 0.41
C ILE A 90 -6.73 -0.03 0.29
N LEU A 91 -6.54 0.74 1.35
CA LEU A 91 -6.79 2.17 1.39
C LEU A 91 -5.45 2.90 1.26
N ALA A 92 -5.30 3.71 0.22
CA ALA A 92 -4.10 4.50 -0.03
C ALA A 92 -4.44 5.98 0.13
N ASP A 93 -3.89 6.61 1.17
CA ASP A 93 -4.13 8.01 1.49
C ASP A 93 -2.96 8.87 1.00
N GLU A 94 -3.18 9.60 -0.09
CA GLU A 94 -2.16 10.44 -0.75
C GLU A 94 -0.82 9.71 -0.93
N PRO A 95 -0.79 8.52 -1.54
CA PRO A 95 0.40 7.65 -1.52
C PRO A 95 1.61 8.23 -2.24
N THR A 96 1.43 9.29 -3.02
CA THR A 96 2.48 9.99 -3.77
C THR A 96 2.76 11.42 -3.27
N GLY A 97 2.13 11.82 -2.16
CA GLY A 97 2.17 13.21 -1.70
C GLY A 97 3.57 13.74 -1.35
N ASN A 98 4.51 12.88 -0.99
CA ASN A 98 5.90 13.24 -0.66
C ASN A 98 6.91 12.90 -1.76
N LEU A 99 6.44 12.55 -2.95
CA LEU A 99 7.27 12.11 -4.07
C LEU A 99 7.28 13.13 -5.21
N ASP A 100 8.39 13.21 -5.95
CA ASP A 100 8.45 13.95 -7.21
C ASP A 100 7.53 13.32 -8.28
N SER A 101 7.30 14.04 -9.37
CA SER A 101 6.36 13.63 -10.42
C SER A 101 6.73 12.29 -11.08
N HIS A 102 8.01 12.08 -11.36
CA HIS A 102 8.48 10.84 -11.99
C HIS A 102 8.29 9.64 -11.07
N THR A 103 8.76 9.74 -9.83
CA THR A 103 8.60 8.69 -8.82
C THR A 103 7.13 8.43 -8.48
N SER A 104 6.30 9.47 -8.48
CA SER A 104 4.84 9.34 -8.29
C SER A 104 4.21 8.50 -9.37
N GLN A 105 4.55 8.71 -10.64
CA GLN A 105 4.05 7.90 -11.75
C GLN A 105 4.49 6.44 -11.65
N GLU A 106 5.74 6.19 -11.25
CA GLU A 106 6.23 4.83 -11.01
C GLU A 106 5.45 4.12 -9.91
N VAL A 107 5.22 4.78 -8.78
CA VAL A 107 4.48 4.23 -7.63
C VAL A 107 3.02 3.94 -8.00
N VAL A 108 2.36 4.86 -8.72
CA VAL A 108 0.99 4.65 -9.20
C VAL A 108 0.93 3.49 -10.19
N GLY A 109 1.89 3.39 -11.09
CA GLY A 109 2.03 2.26 -12.02
C GLY A 109 2.15 0.92 -11.28
N LEU A 110 2.97 0.87 -10.22
CA LEU A 110 3.13 -0.33 -9.38
C LEU A 110 1.85 -0.68 -8.61
N LEU A 111 1.15 0.31 -8.06
CA LEU A 111 -0.17 0.08 -7.43
C LEU A 111 -1.15 -0.56 -8.41
N LYS A 112 -1.17 -0.08 -9.64
CA LYS A 112 -2.05 -0.62 -10.68
C LYS A 112 -1.68 -2.05 -11.09
N VAL A 113 -0.40 -2.32 -11.29
CA VAL A 113 0.13 -3.65 -11.64
C VAL A 113 -0.13 -4.64 -10.52
N THR A 114 0.22 -4.29 -9.28
CA THR A 114 0.05 -5.17 -8.12
C THR A 114 -1.42 -5.39 -7.78
N GLY A 115 -2.27 -4.38 -7.93
CA GLY A 115 -3.72 -4.52 -7.77
C GLY A 115 -4.31 -5.56 -8.70
N ARG A 116 -3.89 -5.59 -9.95
CA ARG A 116 -4.32 -6.59 -10.93
C ARG A 116 -3.70 -7.96 -10.68
N GLN A 117 -2.39 -8.02 -10.50
CA GLN A 117 -1.64 -9.27 -10.31
C GLN A 117 -2.11 -10.04 -9.08
N PHE A 118 -2.36 -9.35 -7.97
CA PHE A 118 -2.75 -9.94 -6.69
C PHE A 118 -4.25 -9.85 -6.41
N HIS A 119 -5.06 -9.49 -7.42
CA HIS A 119 -6.53 -9.37 -7.30
C HIS A 119 -6.97 -8.50 -6.12
N GLN A 120 -6.30 -7.35 -5.96
CA GLN A 120 -6.54 -6.42 -4.87
C GLN A 120 -7.40 -5.25 -5.31
N THR A 121 -8.42 -4.93 -4.53
CA THR A 121 -9.16 -3.68 -4.66
C THR A 121 -8.39 -2.58 -3.92
N ILE A 122 -8.05 -1.51 -4.63
CA ILE A 122 -7.34 -0.36 -4.07
C ILE A 122 -8.23 0.88 -4.18
N VAL A 123 -8.48 1.51 -3.04
CA VAL A 123 -9.13 2.82 -2.97
C VAL A 123 -8.08 3.87 -2.63
N MET A 124 -7.87 4.80 -3.54
CA MET A 124 -6.87 5.86 -3.39
C MET A 124 -7.54 7.21 -3.18
N ILE A 125 -7.08 7.94 -2.19
CA ILE A 125 -7.40 9.35 -2.00
C ILE A 125 -6.26 10.17 -2.60
N THR A 126 -6.58 11.09 -3.48
CA THR A 126 -5.60 11.98 -4.09
C THR A 126 -6.21 13.34 -4.43
N HIS A 127 -5.40 14.40 -4.35
CA HIS A 127 -5.73 15.73 -4.87
C HIS A 127 -5.19 15.96 -6.29
N ASN A 128 -4.48 14.98 -6.86
CA ASN A 128 -3.91 15.07 -8.19
C ASN A 128 -4.86 14.48 -9.23
N ASP A 129 -5.41 15.34 -10.09
CA ASP A 129 -6.37 14.92 -11.13
C ASP A 129 -5.76 13.96 -12.16
N GLU A 130 -4.47 14.10 -12.50
CA GLU A 130 -3.79 13.20 -13.43
C GLU A 130 -3.72 11.78 -12.86
N ILE A 131 -3.40 11.66 -11.56
CA ILE A 131 -3.39 10.38 -10.87
C ILE A 131 -4.81 9.80 -10.78
N ALA A 132 -5.80 10.61 -10.42
CA ALA A 132 -7.19 10.17 -10.35
C ALA A 132 -7.69 9.59 -11.68
N GLN A 133 -7.27 10.16 -12.81
CA GLN A 133 -7.64 9.67 -14.15
C GLN A 133 -7.03 8.30 -14.49
N THR A 134 -6.02 7.84 -13.79
CA THR A 134 -5.42 6.52 -14.03
C THR A 134 -6.21 5.37 -13.40
N ALA A 135 -7.14 5.67 -12.51
CA ALA A 135 -7.99 4.69 -11.84
C ALA A 135 -9.04 4.11 -12.81
N ASP A 136 -9.52 2.91 -12.51
CA ASP A 136 -10.62 2.30 -13.25
C ASP A 136 -11.93 3.07 -13.03
N ARG A 137 -12.06 3.71 -11.85
CA ARG A 137 -13.19 4.55 -11.48
C ARG A 137 -12.71 5.71 -10.61
N ALA A 138 -13.23 6.91 -10.84
CA ALA A 138 -12.96 8.09 -10.02
C ALA A 138 -14.27 8.68 -9.48
N ILE A 139 -14.24 9.07 -8.21
CA ILE A 139 -15.34 9.76 -7.52
C ILE A 139 -14.80 11.07 -6.98
N ARG A 140 -15.41 12.18 -7.38
CA ARG A 140 -15.09 13.51 -6.85
C ARG A 140 -16.01 13.83 -5.69
N ILE A 141 -15.42 14.23 -4.58
CA ILE A 141 -16.16 14.62 -3.38
C ILE A 141 -15.87 16.09 -3.10
N GLU A 142 -16.94 16.87 -2.97
CA GLU A 142 -16.91 18.30 -2.61
C GLU A 142 -17.92 18.54 -1.47
N ASP A 143 -17.51 19.24 -0.43
CA ASP A 143 -18.36 19.58 0.74
C ASP A 143 -19.10 18.36 1.33
N GLY A 144 -18.42 17.21 1.38
CA GLY A 144 -18.97 15.96 1.93
C GLY A 144 -20.00 15.28 1.04
N ARG A 145 -20.13 15.70 -0.22
CA ARG A 145 -21.07 15.13 -1.20
C ARG A 145 -20.34 14.67 -2.46
N ILE A 146 -20.89 13.67 -3.11
CA ILE A 146 -20.40 13.22 -4.41
C ILE A 146 -20.80 14.28 -5.45
N ALA A 147 -19.80 14.97 -6.01
CA ALA A 147 -20.00 15.98 -7.06
C ALA A 147 -19.99 15.33 -8.44
N GLU A 148 -19.11 14.35 -8.69
CA GLU A 148 -18.95 13.67 -9.97
C GLU A 148 -18.51 12.23 -9.76
N SER A 149 -18.99 11.31 -10.61
CA SER A 149 -18.52 9.94 -10.67
C SER A 149 -18.21 9.59 -12.13
N ARG A 150 -16.97 9.14 -12.40
CA ARG A 150 -16.52 8.69 -13.72
C ARG A 150 -16.17 7.21 -13.68
N TRP A 151 -16.62 6.50 -14.67
CA TRP A 151 -16.44 5.05 -14.83
C TRP A 151 -15.36 4.74 -15.86
#